data_769b597c4c5e742ec85e4318b73c0605
#
_entry.id   769b597c4c5e742ec85e4318b73c0605
#
_cell.length_a   1.000
_cell.length_b   1.000
_cell.length_c   1.000
_cell.angle_alpha   90.00
_cell.angle_beta   90.00
_cell.angle_gamma   90.00
#
_symmetry.space_group_name_H-M   'P 1'
#
loop_
_entity.id
_entity.type
_entity.pdbx_description
1 polymer ?
#
loop_
_entity_poly.entity_id
_entity_poly.type
_entity_poly.pdbx_seq_one_letter_code
_entity_poly.pdbx_strand_id
1 'polypeptide(L)'
;MRVLRAMWTALAAHPGVFAAVTLAVAALNVLAPVVILSAARKPLDYFTFNPWLKRLPEYLASDEATLGEKLGKLPDLALFWFSAGSTYGGAEWGFAVDIADLGRILLVSALFGLYFALWRRYRDLTADGAPALRRGGIAGAAATLFGISTGACSVTGCGAPVIPVLGLAFVGLESGTLQFLAQSSRVATLVLFAALLAAVGYLSLRLAPTRGAA
;
A
#
# COMPACT_ATOMS: atom_id res chain seq x y z
N MET A 1 16.65 -3.82 -20.81
CA MET A 1 16.20 -2.60 -21.50
C MET A 1 14.80 -2.72 -22.14
N ARG A 2 14.39 -3.89 -22.73
CA ARG A 2 13.07 -4.05 -23.40
C ARG A 2 11.88 -3.92 -22.44
N VAL A 3 11.96 -4.54 -21.26
CA VAL A 3 10.92 -4.51 -20.23
C VAL A 3 10.67 -3.07 -19.76
N LEU A 4 11.72 -2.34 -19.44
CA LEU A 4 11.62 -0.92 -19.01
C LEU A 4 11.00 -0.04 -20.11
N ARG A 5 11.36 -0.28 -21.37
CA ARG A 5 10.75 0.44 -22.50
C ARG A 5 9.25 0.12 -22.63
N ALA A 6 8.84 -1.13 -22.45
CA ALA A 6 7.44 -1.53 -22.46
C ALA A 6 6.66 -0.87 -21.29
N MET A 7 7.23 -0.83 -20.09
CA MET A 7 6.65 -0.13 -18.95
C MET A 7 6.48 1.36 -19.23
N TRP A 8 7.54 2.02 -19.69
CA TRP A 8 7.50 3.45 -20.01
C TRP A 8 6.47 3.78 -21.08
N THR A 9 6.42 2.99 -22.15
CA THR A 9 5.44 3.20 -23.22
C THR A 9 4.00 2.93 -22.77
N ALA A 10 3.76 2.04 -21.82
CA ALA A 10 2.44 1.82 -21.23
C ALA A 10 2.02 3.00 -20.34
N LEU A 11 2.95 3.52 -19.51
CA LEU A 11 2.72 4.72 -18.69
C LEU A 11 2.39 5.93 -19.58
N ALA A 12 3.18 6.16 -20.64
CA ALA A 12 2.97 7.26 -21.57
C ALA A 12 1.65 7.17 -22.33
N ALA A 13 1.20 5.93 -22.64
CA ALA A 13 -0.08 5.72 -23.32
C ALA A 13 -1.30 5.93 -22.40
N HIS A 14 -1.20 5.56 -21.12
CA HIS A 14 -2.32 5.59 -20.18
C HIS A 14 -1.96 6.24 -18.83
N PRO A 15 -1.47 7.50 -18.80
CA PRO A 15 -1.05 8.16 -17.56
C PRO A 15 -2.20 8.37 -16.59
N GLY A 16 -3.41 8.62 -17.11
CA GLY A 16 -4.62 8.79 -16.28
C GLY A 16 -5.01 7.51 -15.54
N VAL A 17 -4.90 6.35 -16.20
CA VAL A 17 -5.18 5.05 -15.55
C VAL A 17 -4.16 4.77 -14.46
N PHE A 18 -2.87 4.99 -14.76
CA PHE A 18 -1.81 4.85 -13.76
C PHE A 18 -2.07 5.74 -12.54
N ALA A 19 -2.29 7.03 -12.75
CA ALA A 19 -2.50 7.97 -11.65
C ALA A 19 -3.77 7.65 -10.85
N ALA A 20 -4.90 7.40 -11.52
CA ALA A 20 -6.16 7.10 -10.86
C ALA A 20 -6.09 5.83 -9.99
N VAL A 21 -5.49 4.75 -10.52
CA VAL A 21 -5.34 3.50 -9.76
C VAL A 21 -4.36 3.67 -8.61
N THR A 22 -3.21 4.32 -8.86
CA THR A 22 -2.22 4.59 -7.80
C THR A 22 -2.84 5.38 -6.65
N LEU A 23 -3.56 6.47 -6.95
CA LEU A 23 -4.22 7.31 -5.94
C LEU A 23 -5.35 6.54 -5.22
N ALA A 24 -6.16 5.79 -5.96
CA ALA A 24 -7.24 5.01 -5.35
C ALA A 24 -6.70 3.95 -4.38
N VAL A 25 -5.66 3.20 -4.79
CA VAL A 25 -5.04 2.18 -3.93
C VAL A 25 -4.35 2.82 -2.73
N ALA A 26 -3.64 3.95 -2.90
CA ALA A 26 -3.01 4.66 -1.80
C ALA A 26 -4.06 5.18 -0.81
N ALA A 27 -5.13 5.82 -1.29
CA ALA A 27 -6.22 6.30 -0.46
C ALA A 27 -6.90 5.15 0.30
N LEU A 28 -7.18 4.02 -0.35
CA LEU A 28 -7.76 2.85 0.31
C LEU A 28 -6.84 2.30 1.41
N ASN A 29 -5.52 2.22 1.19
CA ASN A 29 -4.58 1.75 2.20
C ASN A 29 -4.56 2.65 3.45
N VAL A 30 -4.72 3.96 3.29
CA VAL A 30 -4.75 4.90 4.42
C VAL A 30 -6.13 4.97 5.08
N LEU A 31 -7.20 5.04 4.28
CA LEU A 31 -8.55 5.30 4.79
C LEU A 31 -9.28 4.04 5.23
N ALA A 32 -9.04 2.87 4.63
CA ALA A 32 -9.76 1.66 4.98
C ALA A 32 -9.60 1.27 6.46
N PRO A 33 -8.40 1.28 7.09
CA PRO A 33 -8.25 1.03 8.52
C PRO A 33 -9.05 2.01 9.38
N VAL A 34 -9.02 3.29 9.03
CA VAL A 34 -9.73 4.35 9.75
C VAL A 34 -11.24 4.14 9.67
N VAL A 35 -11.76 3.84 8.48
CA VAL A 35 -13.21 3.58 8.28
C VAL A 35 -13.64 2.33 9.02
N ILE A 36 -12.87 1.25 8.95
CA ILE A 36 -13.18 -0.02 9.64
C ILE A 36 -13.20 0.20 11.16
N LEU A 37 -12.18 0.85 11.72
CA LEU A 37 -12.09 1.11 13.16
C LEU A 37 -13.19 2.08 13.61
N SER A 38 -13.49 3.10 12.81
CA SER A 38 -14.58 4.05 13.10
C SER A 38 -15.95 3.38 13.10
N ALA A 39 -16.18 2.41 12.21
CA ALA A 39 -17.44 1.68 12.14
C ALA A 39 -17.56 0.58 13.20
N ALA A 40 -16.46 -0.11 13.52
CA ALA A 40 -16.46 -1.27 14.41
C ALA A 40 -16.34 -0.90 15.90
N ARG A 41 -15.73 0.22 16.22
CA ARG A 41 -15.49 0.66 17.62
C ARG A 41 -16.10 2.01 17.92
N LYS A 42 -15.38 3.06 17.61
CA LYS A 42 -15.78 4.45 17.88
C LYS A 42 -15.44 5.33 16.68
N PRO A 43 -16.32 6.26 16.29
CA PRO A 43 -16.03 7.23 15.24
C PRO A 43 -14.71 7.98 15.51
N LEU A 44 -14.02 8.35 14.42
CA LEU A 44 -12.80 9.15 14.47
C LEU A 44 -13.07 10.48 15.18
N ASP A 45 -12.30 10.76 16.23
CA ASP A 45 -12.40 12.02 16.99
C ASP A 45 -11.26 12.98 16.65
N TYR A 46 -10.09 12.44 16.28
CA TYR A 46 -8.87 13.23 16.21
C TYR A 46 -7.98 12.81 15.04
N PHE A 47 -7.54 13.82 14.29
CA PHE A 47 -6.51 13.69 13.26
C PHE A 47 -5.45 14.78 13.44
N THR A 48 -4.17 14.41 13.41
CA THR A 48 -3.09 15.39 13.45
C THR A 48 -1.85 14.92 12.70
N PHE A 49 -1.10 15.91 12.21
CA PHE A 49 0.27 15.70 11.75
C PHE A 49 1.23 15.74 12.92
N ASN A 50 2.33 15.02 12.83
CA ASN A 50 3.35 15.01 13.85
C ASN A 50 3.98 16.42 13.99
N PRO A 51 3.80 17.11 15.14
CA PRO A 51 4.36 18.45 15.33
C PRO A 51 5.89 18.48 15.26
N TRP A 52 6.53 17.34 15.56
CA TRP A 52 7.98 17.20 15.53
C TRP A 52 8.58 17.33 14.13
N LEU A 53 7.79 17.09 13.08
CA LEU A 53 8.22 17.28 11.69
C LEU A 53 8.72 18.71 11.42
N LYS A 54 8.21 19.70 12.13
CA LYS A 54 8.69 21.09 12.01
C LYS A 54 10.13 21.27 12.49
N ARG A 55 10.58 20.43 13.42
CA ARG A 55 11.94 20.44 13.98
C ARG A 55 12.88 19.48 13.26
N LEU A 56 12.38 18.71 12.32
CA LEU A 56 13.18 17.74 11.57
C LEU A 56 14.40 18.38 10.86
N PRO A 57 14.29 19.55 10.20
CA PRO A 57 15.44 20.19 9.59
C PRO A 57 16.53 20.57 10.61
N GLU A 58 16.14 21.09 11.77
CA GLU A 58 17.04 21.45 12.88
C GLU A 58 17.73 20.20 13.45
N TYR A 59 16.98 19.12 13.66
CA TYR A 59 17.52 17.85 14.11
C TYR A 59 18.52 17.26 13.10
N LEU A 60 18.24 17.31 11.82
CA LEU A 60 19.15 16.82 10.80
C LEU A 60 20.45 17.66 10.74
N ALA A 61 20.36 18.97 10.98
CA ALA A 61 21.49 19.89 11.00
C ALA A 61 22.27 19.88 12.34
N SER A 62 21.71 19.32 13.42
CA SER A 62 22.38 19.28 14.74
C SER A 62 23.55 18.31 14.76
N ASP A 63 24.51 18.50 15.67
CA ASP A 63 25.67 17.60 15.87
C ASP A 63 25.40 16.55 16.97
N GLU A 64 24.15 16.43 17.47
CA GLU A 64 23.81 15.56 18.62
C GLU A 64 23.91 14.06 18.32
N ALA A 65 23.83 13.66 17.06
CA ALA A 65 23.91 12.27 16.65
C ALA A 65 24.59 12.13 15.29
N THR A 66 25.16 10.96 15.01
CA THR A 66 25.75 10.67 13.70
C THR A 66 24.70 10.64 12.60
N LEU A 67 25.06 10.97 11.36
CA LEU A 67 24.15 10.91 10.22
C LEU A 67 23.49 9.52 10.06
N GLY A 68 24.23 8.44 10.37
CA GLY A 68 23.72 7.08 10.32
C GLY A 68 22.60 6.82 11.33
N GLU A 69 22.76 7.30 12.56
CA GLU A 69 21.73 7.19 13.61
C GLU A 69 20.49 8.03 13.29
N LYS A 70 20.70 9.24 12.75
CA LYS A 70 19.59 10.09 12.32
C LYS A 70 18.78 9.45 11.19
N LEU A 71 19.47 8.96 10.14
CA LEU A 71 18.83 8.27 9.03
C LEU A 71 18.15 6.96 9.44
N GLY A 72 18.74 6.25 10.43
CA GLY A 72 18.16 5.02 10.98
C GLY A 72 16.84 5.22 11.72
N LYS A 73 16.59 6.41 12.27
CA LYS A 73 15.34 6.75 12.97
C LYS A 73 14.24 7.32 12.04
N LEU A 74 14.62 7.82 10.86
CA LEU A 74 13.66 8.43 9.93
C LEU A 74 12.55 7.49 9.47
N PRO A 75 12.81 6.21 9.14
CA PRO A 75 11.77 5.30 8.69
C PRO A 75 10.61 5.15 9.68
N ASP A 76 10.92 5.13 10.98
CA ASP A 76 9.97 4.93 12.06
C ASP A 76 9.31 6.24 12.54
N LEU A 77 9.60 7.36 11.87
CA LEU A 77 9.03 8.65 12.22
C LEU A 77 7.57 8.72 11.73
N ALA A 78 6.63 8.76 12.67
CA ALA A 78 5.22 8.96 12.36
C ALA A 78 5.01 10.33 11.69
N LEU A 79 4.32 10.33 10.55
CA LEU A 79 3.96 11.54 9.79
C LEU A 79 2.66 12.13 10.28
N PHE A 80 1.66 11.30 10.44
CA PHE A 80 0.33 11.66 10.92
C PHE A 80 -0.35 10.47 11.58
N TRP A 81 -1.36 10.74 12.39
CA TRP A 81 -2.16 9.72 13.03
C TRP A 81 -3.62 10.11 13.14
N PHE A 82 -4.44 9.08 13.20
CA PHE A 82 -5.86 9.11 13.47
C PHE A 82 -6.12 8.44 14.80
N SER A 83 -7.01 8.95 15.61
CA SER A 83 -7.38 8.31 16.88
C SER A 83 -8.80 8.63 17.30
N ALA A 84 -9.34 7.76 18.15
CA ALA A 84 -10.56 8.02 18.89
C ALA A 84 -10.27 7.90 20.38
N GLY A 85 -10.74 8.88 21.16
CA GLY A 85 -10.55 8.92 22.61
C GLY A 85 -11.47 7.95 23.34
N SER A 86 -10.97 7.35 24.43
CA SER A 86 -11.80 6.56 25.36
C SER A 86 -12.57 7.46 26.32
N THR A 87 -13.74 7.02 26.75
CA THR A 87 -14.54 7.69 27.80
C THR A 87 -13.84 7.70 29.16
N TYR A 88 -12.88 6.80 29.36
CA TYR A 88 -12.11 6.67 30.61
C TYR A 88 -10.74 7.36 30.57
N GLY A 89 -10.46 8.12 29.50
CA GLY A 89 -9.15 8.72 29.25
C GLY A 89 -8.24 7.82 28.43
N GLY A 90 -7.40 8.43 27.58
CA GLY A 90 -6.54 7.73 26.63
C GLY A 90 -7.19 7.47 25.27
N ALA A 91 -6.52 6.71 24.41
CA ALA A 91 -7.02 6.34 23.09
C ALA A 91 -7.72 4.98 23.13
N GLU A 92 -8.91 4.89 22.58
CA GLU A 92 -9.60 3.62 22.36
C GLU A 92 -9.02 2.87 21.17
N TRP A 93 -8.74 3.59 20.09
CA TRP A 93 -7.95 3.12 18.96
C TRP A 93 -7.12 4.24 18.37
N GLY A 94 -6.02 3.86 17.74
CA GLY A 94 -5.17 4.78 17.03
C GLY A 94 -4.52 4.10 15.82
N PHE A 95 -4.31 4.90 14.78
CA PHE A 95 -3.70 4.48 13.53
C PHE A 95 -2.71 5.54 13.09
N ALA A 96 -1.44 5.20 13.04
CA ALA A 96 -0.36 6.09 12.63
C ALA A 96 0.24 5.60 11.31
N VAL A 97 0.71 6.54 10.51
CA VAL A 97 1.47 6.30 9.28
C VAL A 97 2.85 6.90 9.46
N ASP A 98 3.88 6.06 9.40
CA ASP A 98 5.28 6.48 9.40
C ASP A 98 5.85 6.62 7.97
N ILE A 99 7.10 7.06 7.86
CA ILE A 99 7.77 7.26 6.57
C ILE A 99 7.93 5.94 5.82
N ALA A 100 8.30 4.85 6.51
CA ALA A 100 8.47 3.54 5.89
C ALA A 100 7.13 2.99 5.38
N ASP A 101 6.05 3.15 6.16
CA ASP A 101 4.71 2.78 5.75
C ASP A 101 4.23 3.57 4.53
N LEU A 102 4.43 4.90 4.54
CA LEU A 102 4.09 5.72 3.39
C LEU A 102 4.86 5.29 2.15
N GLY A 103 6.17 5.04 2.28
CA GLY A 103 7.01 4.52 1.19
C GLY A 103 6.48 3.19 0.64
N ARG A 104 6.12 2.26 1.52
CA ARG A 104 5.54 0.97 1.16
C ARG A 104 4.18 1.12 0.47
N ILE A 105 3.30 1.95 1.00
CA ILE A 105 1.98 2.24 0.41
C ILE A 105 2.16 2.81 -0.99
N LEU A 106 3.02 3.81 -1.17
CA LEU A 106 3.28 4.42 -2.47
C LEU A 106 3.87 3.42 -3.47
N LEU A 107 4.82 2.59 -3.05
CA LEU A 107 5.44 1.58 -3.90
C LEU A 107 4.43 0.54 -4.39
N VAL A 108 3.63 -0.02 -3.47
CA VAL A 108 2.60 -1.00 -3.81
C VAL A 108 1.53 -0.36 -4.70
N SER A 109 1.07 0.84 -4.38
CA SER A 109 0.09 1.56 -5.18
C SER A 109 0.59 1.87 -6.59
N ALA A 110 1.86 2.27 -6.74
CA ALA A 110 2.49 2.50 -8.03
C ALA A 110 2.62 1.20 -8.85
N LEU A 111 2.92 0.06 -8.21
CA LEU A 111 2.94 -1.24 -8.88
C LEU A 111 1.55 -1.64 -9.38
N PHE A 112 0.50 -1.39 -8.61
CA PHE A 112 -0.88 -1.58 -9.08
C PHE A 112 -1.20 -0.67 -10.26
N GLY A 113 -0.89 0.61 -10.15
CA GLY A 113 -1.08 1.56 -11.25
C GLY A 113 -0.37 1.12 -12.52
N LEU A 114 0.89 0.68 -12.41
CA LEU A 114 1.68 0.17 -13.52
C LEU A 114 1.08 -1.11 -14.11
N TYR A 115 0.63 -2.05 -13.27
CA TYR A 115 -0.04 -3.26 -13.71
C TYR A 115 -1.29 -2.93 -14.55
N PHE A 116 -2.16 -2.04 -14.08
CA PHE A 116 -3.36 -1.65 -14.80
C PHE A 116 -3.08 -0.86 -16.08
N ALA A 117 -2.05 -0.01 -16.11
CA ALA A 117 -1.63 0.68 -17.31
C ALA A 117 -1.11 -0.30 -18.39
N LEU A 118 -0.28 -1.30 -17.99
CA LEU A 118 0.18 -2.37 -18.86
C LEU A 118 -0.97 -3.25 -19.35
N TRP A 119 -1.89 -3.63 -18.48
CA TRP A 119 -3.06 -4.43 -18.81
C TRP A 119 -3.97 -3.70 -19.79
N ARG A 120 -4.21 -2.40 -19.58
CA ARG A 120 -5.00 -1.58 -20.51
C ARG A 120 -4.36 -1.55 -21.88
N ARG A 121 -3.06 -1.25 -21.94
CA ARG A 121 -2.32 -1.25 -23.20
C ARG A 121 -2.34 -2.61 -23.89
N TYR A 122 -2.15 -3.71 -23.15
CA TYR A 122 -2.24 -5.05 -23.69
C TYR A 122 -3.62 -5.31 -24.32
N ARG A 123 -4.67 -4.89 -23.64
CA ARG A 123 -6.05 -4.99 -24.12
C ARG A 123 -6.28 -4.20 -25.40
N ASP A 124 -5.78 -2.97 -25.47
CA ASP A 124 -5.95 -2.12 -26.66
C ASP A 124 -5.24 -2.71 -27.89
N LEU A 125 -4.08 -3.38 -27.69
CA LEU A 125 -3.34 -4.05 -28.76
C LEU A 125 -3.94 -5.42 -29.17
N THR A 126 -4.77 -6.03 -28.31
CA THR A 126 -5.37 -7.34 -28.56
C THR A 126 -6.87 -7.27 -28.80
N ALA A 127 -7.47 -6.06 -28.79
CA ALA A 127 -8.92 -5.85 -28.89
C ALA A 127 -9.53 -6.39 -30.19
N ASP A 128 -8.74 -6.56 -31.24
CA ASP A 128 -9.21 -7.05 -32.54
C ASP A 128 -9.37 -8.59 -32.61
N GLY A 129 -9.06 -9.33 -31.54
CA GLY A 129 -9.00 -10.79 -31.69
C GLY A 129 -9.40 -11.71 -30.54
N ALA A 130 -9.69 -11.29 -29.30
CA ALA A 130 -9.89 -12.29 -28.24
C ALA A 130 -10.89 -11.95 -27.13
N PRO A 131 -12.04 -12.65 -27.06
CA PRO A 131 -13.00 -12.56 -25.93
C PRO A 131 -12.47 -13.15 -24.59
N ALA A 132 -11.37 -13.90 -24.62
CA ALA A 132 -10.88 -14.65 -23.46
C ALA A 132 -10.29 -13.79 -22.32
N LEU A 133 -9.80 -12.58 -22.60
CA LEU A 133 -9.18 -11.71 -21.59
C LEU A 133 -10.17 -10.89 -20.77
N ARG A 134 -11.45 -10.90 -21.12
CA ARG A 134 -12.51 -10.25 -20.32
C ARG A 134 -12.63 -10.84 -18.90
N ARG A 135 -12.25 -12.12 -18.72
CA ARG A 135 -12.28 -12.82 -17.43
C ARG A 135 -11.08 -12.48 -16.52
N GLY A 136 -9.92 -12.15 -17.06
CA GLY A 136 -8.74 -11.77 -16.27
C GLY A 136 -8.86 -10.43 -15.55
N GLY A 137 -9.69 -9.49 -16.08
CA GLY A 137 -9.93 -8.19 -15.45
C GLY A 137 -10.66 -8.29 -14.10
N ILE A 138 -11.59 -9.25 -13.95
CA ILE A 138 -12.33 -9.45 -12.69
C ILE A 138 -11.43 -10.16 -11.66
N ALA A 139 -10.62 -11.13 -12.09
CA ALA A 139 -9.66 -11.78 -11.19
C ALA A 139 -8.55 -10.81 -10.73
N GLY A 140 -8.07 -9.91 -11.61
CA GLY A 140 -7.16 -8.84 -11.24
C GLY A 140 -7.79 -7.83 -10.28
N ALA A 141 -9.05 -7.45 -10.49
CA ALA A 141 -9.79 -6.58 -9.59
C ALA A 141 -10.07 -7.26 -8.23
N ALA A 142 -10.39 -8.56 -8.22
CA ALA A 142 -10.53 -9.32 -6.97
C ALA A 142 -9.21 -9.43 -6.22
N ALA A 143 -8.09 -9.69 -6.90
CA ALA A 143 -6.76 -9.68 -6.30
C ALA A 143 -6.39 -8.31 -5.71
N THR A 144 -6.86 -7.19 -6.32
CA THR A 144 -6.69 -5.85 -5.74
C THR A 144 -7.52 -5.66 -4.47
N LEU A 145 -8.75 -6.16 -4.42
CA LEU A 145 -9.58 -6.07 -3.21
C LEU A 145 -9.00 -6.88 -2.05
N PHE A 146 -8.44 -8.06 -2.31
CA PHE A 146 -7.71 -8.84 -1.29
C PHE A 146 -6.33 -8.27 -0.98
N GLY A 147 -5.68 -7.59 -1.92
CA GLY A 147 -4.37 -6.96 -1.76
C GLY A 147 -4.37 -5.60 -1.06
N ILE A 148 -5.52 -4.97 -0.89
CA ILE A 148 -5.72 -3.71 -0.13
C ILE A 148 -5.46 -3.92 1.38
N SER A 149 -5.17 -5.13 1.81
CA SER A 149 -4.99 -5.47 3.22
C SER A 149 -3.63 -5.09 3.83
N THR A 150 -2.77 -4.36 3.12
CA THR A 150 -1.49 -3.91 3.68
C THR A 150 -1.64 -2.50 4.23
N GLY A 151 -2.11 -2.40 5.44
CA GLY A 151 -2.28 -1.12 6.13
C GLY A 151 -1.11 -0.76 7.02
N ALA A 152 -1.04 0.50 7.35
CA ALA A 152 -0.08 1.14 8.23
C ALA A 152 -0.22 0.73 9.71
N CYS A 153 0.70 1.16 10.54
CA CYS A 153 0.80 0.81 11.96
C CYS A 153 -0.44 1.15 12.79
N SER A 154 -0.91 0.21 13.57
CA SER A 154 -1.73 0.50 14.73
C SER A 154 -0.82 0.81 15.95
N VAL A 155 -1.36 1.50 16.96
CA VAL A 155 -0.63 1.89 18.20
C VAL A 155 0.04 0.69 18.89
N THR A 156 -0.32 -0.54 18.55
CA THR A 156 0.20 -1.78 19.15
C THR A 156 1.16 -2.56 18.28
N GLY A 157 1.49 -2.08 17.06
CA GLY A 157 2.44 -2.80 16.20
C GLY A 157 2.58 -2.23 14.82
N CYS A 158 3.81 -1.99 14.41
CA CYS A 158 4.14 -1.46 13.09
C CYS A 158 3.91 -2.49 11.98
N GLY A 159 3.23 -2.08 10.91
CA GLY A 159 3.10 -2.85 9.68
C GLY A 159 1.99 -3.89 9.66
N ALA A 160 0.89 -3.63 10.37
CA ALA A 160 -0.26 -4.53 10.37
C ALA A 160 -1.11 -4.37 9.10
N PRO A 161 -1.34 -5.42 8.33
CA PRO A 161 -2.36 -5.45 7.29
C PRO A 161 -3.77 -5.33 7.90
N VAL A 162 -4.76 -5.05 7.05
CA VAL A 162 -6.19 -4.93 7.44
C VAL A 162 -6.69 -6.13 8.24
N ILE A 163 -6.12 -7.33 8.03
CA ILE A 163 -6.50 -8.53 8.78
C ILE A 163 -6.30 -8.37 10.30
N PRO A 164 -5.14 -7.89 10.84
CA PRO A 164 -5.02 -7.54 12.24
C PRO A 164 -5.91 -6.37 12.68
N VAL A 165 -6.16 -5.39 11.81
CA VAL A 165 -7.10 -4.29 12.10
C VAL A 165 -8.52 -4.83 12.28
N LEU A 166 -8.95 -5.78 11.45
CA LEU A 166 -10.20 -6.51 11.64
C LEU A 166 -10.19 -7.31 12.95
N GLY A 167 -9.05 -7.96 13.27
CA GLY A 167 -8.87 -8.65 14.54
C GLY A 167 -9.00 -7.73 15.76
N LEU A 168 -8.48 -6.50 15.68
CA LEU A 168 -8.64 -5.48 16.72
C LEU A 168 -10.07 -4.93 16.81
N ALA A 169 -10.86 -5.00 15.73
CA ALA A 169 -12.26 -4.62 15.73
C ALA A 169 -13.13 -5.61 16.51
N PHE A 170 -12.72 -6.87 16.62
CA PHE A 170 -13.39 -7.89 17.42
C PHE A 170 -12.82 -7.91 18.84
N VAL A 171 -13.64 -7.57 19.82
CA VAL A 171 -13.26 -7.61 21.23
C VAL A 171 -13.13 -9.07 21.68
N GLY A 172 -12.01 -9.42 22.33
CA GLY A 172 -11.84 -10.73 22.97
C GLY A 172 -10.97 -11.75 22.23
N LEU A 173 -10.20 -11.32 21.20
CA LEU A 173 -9.20 -12.20 20.58
C LEU A 173 -8.00 -12.41 21.51
N GLU A 174 -7.62 -13.67 21.71
CA GLU A 174 -6.42 -14.03 22.46
C GLU A 174 -5.15 -13.49 21.80
N SER A 175 -4.14 -13.17 22.61
CA SER A 175 -2.84 -12.65 22.14
C SER A 175 -2.18 -13.56 21.10
N GLY A 176 -2.35 -14.88 21.19
CA GLY A 176 -1.86 -15.84 20.22
C GLY A 176 -2.50 -15.70 18.84
N THR A 177 -3.80 -15.42 18.78
CA THR A 177 -4.52 -15.17 17.51
C THR A 177 -4.05 -13.88 16.85
N LEU A 178 -3.81 -12.83 17.64
CA LEU A 178 -3.29 -11.56 17.13
C LEU A 178 -1.86 -11.73 16.58
N GLN A 179 -1.01 -12.48 17.27
CA GLN A 179 0.35 -12.77 16.81
C GLN A 179 0.35 -13.60 15.51
N PHE A 180 -0.51 -14.64 15.43
CA PHE A 180 -0.69 -15.43 14.21
C PHE A 180 -1.17 -14.57 13.04
N LEU A 181 -2.16 -13.69 13.25
CA LEU A 181 -2.67 -12.76 12.25
C LEU A 181 -1.57 -11.78 11.79
N ALA A 182 -0.77 -11.26 12.71
CA ALA A 182 0.34 -10.36 12.39
C ALA A 182 1.43 -11.07 11.57
N GLN A 183 1.74 -12.32 11.89
CA GLN A 183 2.75 -13.08 11.16
C GLN A 183 2.25 -13.53 9.78
N SER A 184 1.03 -14.03 9.67
CA SER A 184 0.42 -14.43 8.38
C SER A 184 0.27 -13.24 7.44
N SER A 185 0.02 -12.05 7.98
CA SER A 185 -0.07 -10.83 7.21
C SER A 185 1.24 -10.39 6.55
N ARG A 186 2.38 -10.58 7.23
CA ARG A 186 3.70 -10.32 6.64
C ARG A 186 3.95 -11.24 5.44
N VAL A 187 3.63 -12.53 5.60
CA VAL A 187 3.75 -13.50 4.51
C VAL A 187 2.83 -13.14 3.35
N ALA A 188 1.56 -12.81 3.63
CA ALA A 188 0.59 -12.40 2.62
C ALA A 188 1.07 -11.15 1.85
N THR A 189 1.66 -10.18 2.54
CA THR A 189 2.23 -8.98 1.91
C THR A 189 3.38 -9.32 0.96
N LEU A 190 4.31 -10.19 1.38
CA LEU A 190 5.43 -10.63 0.53
C LEU A 190 4.93 -11.40 -0.70
N VAL A 191 3.96 -12.31 -0.52
CA VAL A 191 3.35 -13.07 -1.61
C VAL A 191 2.65 -12.13 -2.61
N LEU A 192 1.90 -11.16 -2.11
CA LEU A 192 1.25 -10.15 -2.95
C LEU A 192 2.26 -9.36 -3.77
N PHE A 193 3.32 -8.90 -3.10
CA PHE A 193 4.38 -8.12 -3.76
C PHE A 193 5.08 -8.93 -4.86
N ALA A 194 5.42 -10.17 -4.56
CA ALA A 194 6.01 -11.09 -5.53
C ALA A 194 5.06 -11.37 -6.70
N ALA A 195 3.78 -11.59 -6.43
CA ALA A 195 2.76 -11.81 -7.46
C ALA A 195 2.58 -10.58 -8.36
N LEU A 196 2.56 -9.37 -7.79
CA LEU A 196 2.50 -8.12 -8.56
C LEU A 196 3.73 -7.93 -9.45
N LEU A 197 4.93 -8.16 -8.92
CA LEU A 197 6.15 -8.07 -9.71
C LEU A 197 6.16 -9.09 -10.84
N ALA A 198 5.73 -10.32 -10.58
CA ALA A 198 5.61 -11.37 -11.60
C ALA A 198 4.58 -10.99 -12.68
N ALA A 199 3.43 -10.44 -12.30
CA ALA A 199 2.38 -10.01 -13.23
C ALA A 199 2.85 -8.83 -14.09
N VAL A 200 3.48 -7.82 -13.50
CA VAL A 200 4.07 -6.68 -14.21
C VAL A 200 5.18 -7.16 -15.16
N GLY A 201 6.05 -8.06 -14.71
CA GLY A 201 7.10 -8.66 -15.53
C GLY A 201 6.53 -9.43 -16.71
N TYR A 202 5.55 -10.29 -16.47
CA TYR A 202 4.87 -11.08 -17.50
C TYR A 202 4.21 -10.18 -18.57
N LEU A 203 3.42 -9.20 -18.17
CA LEU A 203 2.77 -8.28 -19.11
C LEU A 203 3.80 -7.45 -19.89
N SER A 204 4.87 -7.00 -19.23
CA SER A 204 5.94 -6.25 -19.88
C SER A 204 6.68 -7.08 -20.94
N LEU A 205 6.90 -8.38 -20.67
CA LEU A 205 7.49 -9.31 -21.64
C LEU A 205 6.57 -9.57 -22.83
N ARG A 206 5.26 -9.70 -22.60
CA ARG A 206 4.26 -9.87 -23.66
C ARG A 206 4.13 -8.64 -24.55
N LEU A 207 4.30 -7.45 -24.00
CA LEU A 207 4.27 -6.17 -24.72
C LEU A 207 5.62 -5.81 -25.38
N ALA A 208 6.70 -6.48 -24.99
CA ALA A 208 8.01 -6.24 -25.58
C ALA A 208 8.03 -6.76 -27.05
N PRO A 209 8.43 -5.94 -28.03
CA PRO A 209 8.48 -6.36 -29.44
C PRO A 209 9.42 -7.56 -29.59
N THR A 210 8.90 -8.65 -30.17
CA THR A 210 9.70 -9.81 -30.58
C THR A 210 10.69 -9.40 -31.65
N ARG A 211 11.97 -9.82 -31.50
CA ARG A 211 12.97 -9.68 -32.59
C ARG A 211 12.57 -10.63 -33.71
N GLY A 212 11.86 -10.15 -34.72
CA GLY A 212 11.54 -11.02 -35.85
C GLY A 212 10.57 -10.49 -36.89
N ALA A 213 10.14 -9.21 -36.79
CA ALA A 213 9.34 -8.58 -37.82
C ALA A 213 10.09 -7.35 -38.34
N ALA A 214 11.17 -7.57 -39.05
CA ALA A 214 11.83 -6.63 -39.95
C ALA A 214 12.20 -7.37 -41.21
#